data_3a7c34c4f59c9da116bb3cb830382c1b
#
_entry.id   3a7c34c4f59c9da116bb3cb830382c1b
#
_cell.length_a   1.000
_cell.length_b   1.000
_cell.length_c   1.000
_cell.angle_alpha   90.00
_cell.angle_beta   90.00
_cell.angle_gamma   90.00
#
_symmetry.space_group_name_H-M   'P 1'
#
loop_
_entity.id
_entity.type
_entity.pdbx_description
1 polymer ?
#
loop_
_entity_poly.entity_id
_entity_poly.type
_entity_poly.pdbx_seq_one_letter_code
_entity_poly.pdbx_strand_id
1 'polypeptide(L)'
;LDEYPHQLSGGMRQRVMIAMALACDPKLLIADEPTTALDVTIQAQILDLLRDLRERTGSAIMLITHDLGVVAELAHRVIVMYAGRIVEEAPVGLLFSDPQHPYTLGLLGSIPRLGSDGDERLTAIEGVVPNPYALPPGCRFSPRCALADARHPAEQPTLREIAPGHRAACWKAPLDLVLAEAAE
;
A
#
# COMPACT_ATOMS: atom_id res chain seq x y z
N LEU A 1 -5.14 -29.68 -21.69
CA LEU A 1 -5.80 -28.54 -22.34
C LEU A 1 -7.32 -28.66 -22.40
N ASP A 2 -7.88 -29.74 -21.79
CA ASP A 2 -9.31 -30.05 -21.89
C ASP A 2 -10.11 -29.71 -20.61
N GLU A 3 -9.50 -28.96 -19.71
CA GLU A 3 -10.10 -28.53 -18.45
C GLU A 3 -10.66 -27.10 -18.53
N TYR A 4 -11.84 -26.90 -17.95
CA TYR A 4 -12.44 -25.58 -17.85
C TYR A 4 -11.86 -24.79 -16.65
N PRO A 5 -11.89 -23.45 -16.68
CA PRO A 5 -11.34 -22.61 -15.60
C PRO A 5 -11.84 -22.94 -14.19
N HIS A 6 -13.08 -23.42 -14.06
CA HIS A 6 -13.66 -23.80 -12.76
C HIS A 6 -13.11 -25.13 -12.20
N GLN A 7 -12.43 -25.94 -13.03
CA GLN A 7 -11.77 -27.18 -12.62
C GLN A 7 -10.35 -26.95 -12.11
N LEU A 8 -9.77 -25.77 -12.36
CA LEU A 8 -8.46 -25.40 -11.92
C LEU A 8 -8.48 -24.89 -10.48
N SER A 9 -7.42 -25.20 -9.70
CA SER A 9 -7.21 -24.59 -8.39
C SER A 9 -6.99 -23.07 -8.50
N GLY A 10 -7.15 -22.32 -7.40
CA GLY A 10 -6.92 -20.87 -7.38
C GLY A 10 -5.53 -20.48 -7.90
N GLY A 11 -4.49 -21.16 -7.43
CA GLY A 11 -3.11 -20.90 -7.86
C GLY A 11 -2.86 -21.28 -9.33
N MET A 12 -3.53 -22.33 -9.86
CA MET A 12 -3.43 -22.67 -11.29
C MET A 12 -4.10 -21.59 -12.15
N ARG A 13 -5.29 -21.13 -11.77
CA ARG A 13 -5.97 -20.02 -12.47
C ARG A 13 -5.12 -18.77 -12.50
N GLN A 14 -4.50 -18.41 -11.35
CA GLN A 14 -3.63 -17.25 -11.26
C GLN A 14 -2.44 -17.36 -12.20
N ARG A 15 -1.76 -18.51 -12.24
CA ARG A 15 -0.64 -18.75 -13.17
C ARG A 15 -1.06 -18.65 -14.64
N VAL A 16 -2.23 -19.16 -15.00
CA VAL A 16 -2.78 -19.04 -16.36
C VAL A 16 -3.04 -17.57 -16.69
N MET A 17 -3.64 -16.79 -15.77
CA MET A 17 -3.87 -15.36 -15.98
C MET A 17 -2.55 -14.59 -16.16
N ILE A 18 -1.52 -14.90 -15.37
CA ILE A 18 -0.19 -14.29 -15.52
C ILE A 18 0.39 -14.66 -16.88
N ALA A 19 0.33 -15.92 -17.29
CA ALA A 19 0.82 -16.37 -18.61
C ALA A 19 0.10 -15.66 -19.76
N MET A 20 -1.21 -15.47 -19.66
CA MET A 20 -1.99 -14.72 -20.66
C MET A 20 -1.58 -13.25 -20.70
N ALA A 21 -1.36 -12.62 -19.57
CA ALA A 21 -0.93 -11.22 -19.49
C ALA A 21 0.46 -11.00 -20.09
N LEU A 22 1.33 -12.02 -20.04
CA LEU A 22 2.70 -11.96 -20.56
C LEU A 22 2.82 -12.36 -22.03
N ALA A 23 1.78 -12.91 -22.65
CA ALA A 23 1.84 -13.49 -24.00
C ALA A 23 2.28 -12.49 -25.09
N CYS A 24 2.17 -11.19 -24.84
CA CYS A 24 2.54 -10.11 -25.76
C CYS A 24 3.77 -9.32 -25.31
N ASP A 25 4.61 -9.87 -24.45
CA ASP A 25 5.85 -9.25 -23.93
C ASP A 25 5.63 -7.79 -23.45
N PRO A 26 4.71 -7.54 -22.49
CA PRO A 26 4.38 -6.20 -22.05
C PRO A 26 5.56 -5.53 -21.34
N LYS A 27 5.73 -4.22 -21.54
CA LYS A 27 6.69 -3.43 -20.77
C LYS A 27 6.23 -3.12 -19.34
N LEU A 28 4.93 -3.19 -19.11
CA LEU A 28 4.29 -2.96 -17.80
C LEU A 28 3.23 -4.03 -17.55
N LEU A 29 3.35 -4.75 -16.46
CA LEU A 29 2.34 -5.65 -15.92
C LEU A 29 1.61 -4.98 -14.75
N ILE A 30 0.30 -4.88 -14.82
CA ILE A 30 -0.53 -4.41 -13.70
C ILE A 30 -1.12 -5.65 -13.02
N ALA A 31 -0.75 -5.86 -11.76
CA ALA A 31 -1.22 -6.95 -10.91
C ALA A 31 -2.11 -6.39 -9.81
N ASP A 32 -3.41 -6.52 -9.99
CA ASP A 32 -4.43 -6.04 -9.04
C ASP A 32 -4.82 -7.19 -8.10
N GLU A 33 -4.41 -7.05 -6.84
CA GLU A 33 -4.58 -8.05 -5.77
C GLU A 33 -4.22 -9.49 -6.19
N PRO A 34 -3.02 -9.74 -6.73
CA PRO A 34 -2.70 -11.01 -7.40
C PRO A 34 -2.65 -12.21 -6.44
N THR A 35 -2.64 -11.99 -5.14
CA THR A 35 -2.56 -13.03 -4.11
C THR A 35 -3.83 -13.15 -3.27
N THR A 36 -4.86 -12.36 -3.55
CA THR A 36 -6.13 -12.40 -2.80
C THR A 36 -6.81 -13.76 -2.94
N ALA A 37 -7.32 -14.29 -1.81
CA ALA A 37 -7.95 -15.60 -1.68
C ALA A 37 -7.05 -16.80 -2.02
N LEU A 38 -5.73 -16.65 -1.96
CA LEU A 38 -4.76 -17.73 -2.02
C LEU A 38 -4.25 -18.08 -0.61
N ASP A 39 -3.91 -19.34 -0.40
CA ASP A 39 -3.18 -19.73 0.80
C ASP A 39 -1.75 -19.18 0.79
N VAL A 40 -1.14 -19.08 1.99
CA VAL A 40 0.17 -18.44 2.19
C VAL A 40 1.27 -19.07 1.31
N THR A 41 1.21 -20.40 1.11
CA THR A 41 2.20 -21.10 0.30
C THR A 41 2.07 -20.74 -1.18
N ILE A 42 0.86 -20.72 -1.71
CA ILE A 42 0.61 -20.33 -3.10
C ILE A 42 0.87 -18.85 -3.30
N GLN A 43 0.53 -18.00 -2.32
CA GLN A 43 0.89 -16.59 -2.33
C GLN A 43 2.40 -16.40 -2.53
N ALA A 44 3.23 -17.02 -1.70
CA ALA A 44 4.69 -16.95 -1.82
C ALA A 44 5.17 -17.37 -3.23
N GLN A 45 4.63 -18.48 -3.76
CA GLN A 45 4.99 -18.95 -5.11
C GLN A 45 4.61 -17.95 -6.23
N ILE A 46 3.47 -17.25 -6.10
CA ILE A 46 3.07 -16.22 -7.07
C ILE A 46 3.99 -15.00 -6.98
N LEU A 47 4.39 -14.59 -5.77
CA LEU A 47 5.30 -13.48 -5.57
C LEU A 47 6.70 -13.78 -6.13
N ASP A 48 7.21 -15.00 -5.89
CA ASP A 48 8.46 -15.47 -6.49
C ASP A 48 8.38 -15.47 -8.02
N LEU A 49 7.28 -15.96 -8.58
CA LEU A 49 7.05 -15.95 -10.03
C LEU A 49 7.08 -14.52 -10.60
N LEU A 50 6.44 -13.56 -9.92
CA LEU A 50 6.45 -12.15 -10.35
C LEU A 50 7.86 -11.54 -10.27
N ARG A 51 8.64 -11.90 -9.25
CA ARG A 51 10.05 -11.48 -9.12
C ARG A 51 10.90 -12.01 -10.26
N ASP A 52 10.84 -13.32 -10.51
CA ASP A 52 11.57 -13.98 -11.60
C ASP A 52 11.20 -13.39 -12.96
N LEU A 53 9.92 -13.14 -13.18
CA LEU A 53 9.42 -12.53 -14.42
C LEU A 53 10.03 -11.15 -14.64
N ARG A 54 10.01 -10.29 -13.62
CA ARG A 54 10.61 -8.97 -13.69
C ARG A 54 12.09 -9.03 -14.06
N GLU A 55 12.85 -9.94 -13.43
CA GLU A 55 14.27 -10.10 -13.68
C GLU A 55 14.58 -10.61 -15.10
N ARG A 56 13.76 -11.56 -15.58
CA ARG A 56 13.98 -12.20 -16.90
C ARG A 56 13.51 -11.33 -18.06
N THR A 57 12.44 -10.59 -17.91
CA THR A 57 11.82 -9.81 -19.01
C THR A 57 12.21 -8.34 -18.97
N GLY A 58 12.68 -7.81 -17.83
CA GLY A 58 12.92 -6.39 -17.63
C GLY A 58 11.63 -5.56 -17.58
N SER A 59 10.47 -6.19 -17.51
CA SER A 59 9.17 -5.52 -17.44
C SER A 59 8.97 -4.85 -16.08
N ALA A 60 8.36 -3.67 -16.07
CA ALA A 60 7.91 -3.05 -14.84
C ALA A 60 6.65 -3.76 -14.31
N ILE A 61 6.53 -3.89 -13.00
CA ILE A 61 5.33 -4.44 -12.35
C ILE A 61 4.70 -3.36 -11.47
N MET A 62 3.44 -3.03 -11.73
CA MET A 62 2.60 -2.24 -10.85
C MET A 62 1.75 -3.21 -10.02
N LEU A 63 2.08 -3.31 -8.73
CA LEU A 63 1.35 -4.16 -7.79
C LEU A 63 0.34 -3.33 -7.01
N ILE A 64 -0.93 -3.71 -7.05
CA ILE A 64 -1.99 -3.14 -6.22
C ILE A 64 -2.32 -4.17 -5.15
N THR A 65 -2.16 -3.80 -3.88
CA THR A 65 -2.37 -4.69 -2.75
C THR A 65 -2.64 -3.91 -1.47
N HIS A 66 -3.31 -4.53 -0.53
CA HIS A 66 -3.46 -4.05 0.84
C HIS A 66 -2.49 -4.77 1.82
N ASP A 67 -1.70 -5.71 1.34
CA ASP A 67 -0.73 -6.46 2.14
C ASP A 67 0.62 -5.73 2.18
N LEU A 68 0.90 -5.09 3.32
CA LEU A 68 2.13 -4.33 3.52
C LEU A 68 3.38 -5.24 3.61
N GLY A 69 3.23 -6.51 3.98
CA GLY A 69 4.31 -7.49 3.94
C GLY A 69 4.77 -7.74 2.49
N VAL A 70 3.81 -7.93 1.60
CA VAL A 70 4.09 -8.07 0.15
C VAL A 70 4.74 -6.81 -0.42
N VAL A 71 4.27 -5.63 0.00
CA VAL A 71 4.86 -4.36 -0.42
C VAL A 71 6.31 -4.25 0.04
N ALA A 72 6.61 -4.58 1.30
CA ALA A 72 7.96 -4.52 1.85
C ALA A 72 8.93 -5.47 1.11
N GLU A 73 8.43 -6.61 0.66
CA GLU A 73 9.23 -7.65 0.01
C GLU A 73 9.52 -7.36 -1.47
N LEU A 74 8.55 -6.85 -2.23
CA LEU A 74 8.64 -6.77 -3.69
C LEU A 74 8.81 -5.36 -4.24
N ALA A 75 8.29 -4.35 -3.56
CA ALA A 75 8.24 -3.01 -4.10
C ALA A 75 9.59 -2.29 -3.98
N HIS A 76 9.96 -1.51 -5.01
CA HIS A 76 11.05 -0.54 -4.92
C HIS A 76 10.53 0.83 -4.49
N ARG A 77 9.32 1.16 -4.92
CA ARG A 77 8.65 2.43 -4.68
C ARG A 77 7.20 2.16 -4.36
N VAL A 78 6.65 2.92 -3.43
CA VAL A 78 5.28 2.74 -2.94
C VAL A 78 4.51 4.03 -3.15
N ILE A 79 3.26 3.86 -3.56
CA ILE A 79 2.26 4.93 -3.64
C ILE A 79 1.13 4.55 -2.70
N VAL A 80 0.92 5.35 -1.67
CA VAL A 80 -0.18 5.18 -0.73
C VAL A 80 -1.37 6.00 -1.20
N MET A 81 -2.54 5.36 -1.28
CA MET A 81 -3.78 6.00 -1.70
C MET A 81 -4.81 5.99 -0.57
N TYR A 82 -5.54 7.09 -0.43
CA TYR A 82 -6.68 7.18 0.48
C TYR A 82 -7.85 7.88 -0.20
N ALA A 83 -9.04 7.26 -0.14
CA ALA A 83 -10.27 7.77 -0.73
C ALA A 83 -10.09 8.32 -2.17
N GLY A 84 -9.35 7.58 -3.03
CA GLY A 84 -9.13 7.92 -4.44
C GLY A 84 -8.09 9.02 -4.69
N ARG A 85 -7.24 9.36 -3.70
CA ARG A 85 -6.12 10.31 -3.86
C ARG A 85 -4.81 9.68 -3.41
N ILE A 86 -3.73 10.03 -4.09
CA ILE A 86 -2.38 9.74 -3.62
C ILE A 86 -2.11 10.64 -2.42
N VAL A 87 -1.75 10.04 -1.29
CA VAL A 87 -1.45 10.75 -0.04
C VAL A 87 0.04 10.74 0.28
N GLU A 88 0.75 9.70 -0.15
CA GLU A 88 2.20 9.59 0.04
C GLU A 88 2.83 8.75 -1.07
N GLU A 89 4.08 9.06 -1.42
CA GLU A 89 4.87 8.35 -2.42
C GLU A 89 6.34 8.40 -2.02
N ALA A 90 6.99 7.23 -1.87
CA ALA A 90 8.40 7.14 -1.51
C ALA A 90 9.05 5.82 -1.97
N PRO A 91 10.39 5.72 -1.98
CA PRO A 91 11.09 4.43 -1.96
C PRO A 91 10.60 3.59 -0.78
N VAL A 92 10.48 2.27 -0.97
CA VAL A 92 9.90 1.37 0.04
C VAL A 92 10.58 1.51 1.41
N GLY A 93 11.92 1.47 1.47
CA GLY A 93 12.64 1.60 2.73
C GLY A 93 12.34 2.90 3.46
N LEU A 94 12.25 4.01 2.73
CA LEU A 94 11.95 5.33 3.31
C LEU A 94 10.50 5.41 3.80
N LEU A 95 9.54 4.85 3.06
CA LEU A 95 8.14 4.83 3.47
C LEU A 95 7.94 4.10 4.81
N PHE A 96 8.66 2.97 5.00
CA PHE A 96 8.55 2.17 6.22
C PHE A 96 9.33 2.76 7.41
N SER A 97 10.45 3.45 7.16
CA SER A 97 11.28 4.02 8.23
C SER A 97 10.88 5.45 8.64
N ASP A 98 10.31 6.22 7.72
CA ASP A 98 9.98 7.64 7.93
C ASP A 98 8.68 8.02 7.19
N PRO A 99 7.53 7.41 7.54
CA PRO A 99 6.24 7.73 6.92
C PRO A 99 5.83 9.17 7.23
N GLN A 100 5.33 9.90 6.24
CA GLN A 100 5.10 11.34 6.31
C GLN A 100 3.63 11.75 6.16
N HIS A 101 2.74 10.76 6.07
CA HIS A 101 1.29 11.00 6.10
C HIS A 101 0.66 10.25 7.27
N PRO A 102 -0.21 10.87 8.08
CA PRO A 102 -0.83 10.22 9.24
C PRO A 102 -1.61 8.94 8.92
N TYR A 103 -2.15 8.81 7.72
CA TYR A 103 -2.75 7.57 7.25
C TYR A 103 -1.72 6.44 7.08
N THR A 104 -0.58 6.74 6.50
CA THR A 104 0.54 5.77 6.35
C THR A 104 1.06 5.32 7.70
N LEU A 105 1.23 6.26 8.65
CA LEU A 105 1.57 5.95 10.04
C LEU A 105 0.56 4.97 10.65
N GLY A 106 -0.73 5.25 10.52
CA GLY A 106 -1.78 4.38 11.03
C GLY A 106 -1.79 3.00 10.39
N LEU A 107 -1.53 2.91 9.07
CA LEU A 107 -1.41 1.62 8.37
C LEU A 107 -0.24 0.80 8.92
N LEU A 108 0.94 1.41 9.06
CA LEU A 108 2.13 0.74 9.58
C LEU A 108 1.99 0.36 11.05
N GLY A 109 1.33 1.20 11.86
CA GLY A 109 1.01 0.93 13.26
C GLY A 109 -0.03 -0.20 13.46
N SER A 110 -0.76 -0.57 12.40
CA SER A 110 -1.72 -1.68 12.44
C SER A 110 -1.09 -3.04 12.09
N ILE A 111 0.20 -3.09 11.76
CA ILE A 111 0.91 -4.35 11.45
C ILE A 111 1.31 -5.02 12.77
N PRO A 112 0.96 -6.30 13.00
CA PRO A 112 1.45 -7.05 14.16
C PRO A 112 2.97 -7.14 14.16
N ARG A 113 3.62 -6.73 15.24
CA ARG A 113 5.08 -6.91 15.42
C ARG A 113 5.34 -8.31 15.97
N LEU A 114 6.19 -9.08 15.30
CA LEU A 114 6.66 -10.37 15.83
C LEU A 114 7.53 -10.09 17.07
N GLY A 115 7.07 -10.57 18.23
CA GLY A 115 7.83 -10.47 19.49
C GLY A 115 7.37 -9.39 20.47
N SER A 116 6.31 -8.64 20.18
CA SER A 116 5.61 -7.87 21.21
C SER A 116 4.88 -8.87 22.13
N ASP A 117 5.09 -8.74 23.44
CA ASP A 117 4.31 -9.48 24.43
C ASP A 117 2.83 -9.21 24.15
N GLY A 118 2.02 -10.27 24.05
CA GLY A 118 0.67 -10.34 23.47
C GLY A 118 -0.40 -9.38 24.03
N ASP A 119 -0.01 -8.27 24.64
CA ASP A 119 -0.87 -7.22 25.22
C ASP A 119 -0.81 -5.88 24.44
N GLU A 120 0.04 -5.75 23.41
CA GLU A 120 -0.02 -4.57 22.53
C GLU A 120 -1.25 -4.65 21.65
N ARG A 121 -2.28 -3.88 22.01
CA ARG A 121 -3.46 -3.68 21.16
C ARG A 121 -3.02 -3.03 19.85
N LEU A 122 -3.30 -3.69 18.72
CA LEU A 122 -3.09 -3.11 17.39
C LEU A 122 -3.80 -1.76 17.33
N THR A 123 -3.06 -0.72 16.98
CA THR A 123 -3.61 0.63 16.85
C THR A 123 -4.43 0.72 15.56
N ALA A 124 -5.73 0.52 15.66
CA ALA A 124 -6.63 0.70 14.51
C ALA A 124 -6.80 2.20 14.21
N ILE A 125 -6.85 2.54 12.92
CA ILE A 125 -7.19 3.90 12.50
C ILE A 125 -8.67 4.14 12.82
N GLU A 126 -8.96 5.02 13.77
CA GLU A 126 -10.32 5.31 14.20
C GLU A 126 -11.19 5.93 13.10
N GLY A 127 -12.51 5.82 13.25
CA GLY A 127 -13.50 6.40 12.35
C GLY A 127 -13.73 5.58 11.07
N VAL A 128 -14.55 6.12 10.17
CA VAL A 128 -15.02 5.47 8.95
C VAL A 128 -14.45 6.19 7.73
N VAL A 129 -14.12 5.43 6.68
CA VAL A 129 -13.70 5.99 5.39
C VAL A 129 -14.84 6.84 4.82
N PRO A 130 -14.55 8.06 4.32
CA PRO A 130 -15.58 8.94 3.77
C PRO A 130 -16.36 8.27 2.64
N ASN A 131 -17.67 8.54 2.59
CA ASN A 131 -18.49 8.08 1.49
C ASN A 131 -17.98 8.70 0.16
N PRO A 132 -17.74 7.90 -0.89
CA PRO A 132 -17.27 8.40 -2.19
C PRO A 132 -18.18 9.46 -2.82
N TYR A 133 -19.49 9.45 -2.49
CA TYR A 133 -20.46 10.43 -2.97
C TYR A 133 -20.58 11.70 -2.10
N ALA A 134 -19.90 11.71 -0.94
CA ALA A 134 -19.93 12.82 0.01
C ALA A 134 -18.52 13.02 0.62
N LEU A 135 -17.54 13.24 -0.24
CA LEU A 135 -16.16 13.47 0.18
C LEU A 135 -16.01 14.84 0.85
N PRO A 136 -15.16 14.97 1.88
CA PRO A 136 -14.80 16.26 2.44
C PRO A 136 -14.24 17.20 1.34
N PRO A 137 -14.55 18.50 1.38
CA PRO A 137 -14.03 19.46 0.40
C PRO A 137 -12.50 19.67 0.51
N GLY A 138 -11.95 19.52 1.72
CA GLY A 138 -10.52 19.61 2.00
C GLY A 138 -9.82 18.24 2.02
N CYS A 139 -8.91 18.09 2.96
CA CYS A 139 -8.18 16.83 3.15
C CYS A 139 -9.15 15.68 3.44
N ARG A 140 -9.16 14.68 2.56
CA ARG A 140 -10.08 13.53 2.67
C ARG A 140 -9.86 12.68 3.92
N PHE A 141 -8.66 12.73 4.49
CA PHE A 141 -8.32 12.04 5.74
C PHE A 141 -8.67 12.86 6.99
N SER A 142 -8.97 14.17 6.87
CA SER A 142 -9.19 15.06 8.03
C SER A 142 -10.19 14.54 9.07
N PRO A 143 -11.30 13.85 8.72
CA PRO A 143 -12.24 13.35 9.74
C PRO A 143 -11.66 12.23 10.63
N ARG A 144 -10.54 11.63 10.24
CA ARG A 144 -9.87 10.53 10.94
C ARG A 144 -8.45 10.88 11.39
N CYS A 145 -8.02 12.11 11.12
CA CYS A 145 -6.66 12.55 11.38
C CYS A 145 -6.55 13.16 12.77
N ALA A 146 -5.77 12.54 13.66
CA ALA A 146 -5.50 13.08 14.98
C ALA A 146 -4.73 14.43 14.95
N LEU A 147 -4.04 14.73 13.83
CA LEU A 147 -3.30 15.98 13.64
C LEU A 147 -4.09 17.04 12.90
N ALA A 148 -5.40 16.83 12.66
CA ALA A 148 -6.22 17.78 11.93
C ALA A 148 -6.42 19.09 12.72
N ASP A 149 -6.37 20.22 12.00
CA ASP A 149 -6.71 21.55 12.50
C ASP A 149 -7.73 22.22 11.57
N ALA A 150 -8.07 23.48 11.82
CA ALA A 150 -9.10 24.20 11.08
C ALA A 150 -8.85 24.32 9.56
N ARG A 151 -7.63 24.19 9.10
CA ARG A 151 -7.26 24.24 7.67
C ARG A 151 -7.63 22.94 6.93
N HIS A 152 -7.50 21.80 7.57
CA HIS A 152 -7.64 20.49 6.93
C HIS A 152 -9.01 20.23 6.30
N PRO A 153 -10.15 20.61 6.92
CA PRO A 153 -11.45 20.46 6.28
C PRO A 153 -11.71 21.40 5.11
N ALA A 154 -11.00 22.54 5.06
CA ALA A 154 -11.26 23.60 4.09
C ALA A 154 -10.46 23.44 2.78
N GLU A 155 -9.22 22.92 2.87
CA GLU A 155 -8.29 22.86 1.75
C GLU A 155 -7.71 21.46 1.56
N GLN A 156 -7.65 21.00 0.30
CA GLN A 156 -6.98 19.75 -0.06
C GLN A 156 -5.47 19.99 -0.18
N PRO A 157 -4.63 19.27 0.59
CA PRO A 157 -3.19 19.35 0.41
C PRO A 157 -2.76 18.76 -0.94
N THR A 158 -1.81 19.41 -1.59
CA THR A 158 -1.19 18.90 -2.81
C THR A 158 -0.09 17.92 -2.49
N LEU A 159 0.11 16.93 -3.36
CA LEU A 159 1.26 16.02 -3.27
C LEU A 159 2.52 16.81 -3.61
N ARG A 160 3.38 17.07 -2.64
CA ARG A 160 4.62 17.85 -2.77
C ARG A 160 5.82 17.07 -2.29
N GLU A 161 6.96 17.34 -2.85
CA GLU A 161 8.22 16.77 -2.40
C GLU A 161 8.60 17.39 -1.05
N ILE A 162 8.92 16.53 -0.09
CA ILE A 162 9.31 16.89 1.28
C ILE A 162 10.77 16.52 1.58
N ALA A 163 11.27 15.50 0.87
CA ALA A 163 12.66 15.09 0.82
C ALA A 163 12.95 14.46 -0.56
N PRO A 164 14.21 14.29 -0.97
CA PRO A 164 14.54 13.73 -2.27
C PRO A 164 13.83 12.38 -2.53
N GLY A 165 12.95 12.36 -3.52
CA GLY A 165 12.16 11.19 -3.90
C GLY A 165 11.03 10.80 -2.93
N HIS A 166 10.77 11.59 -1.88
CA HIS A 166 9.68 11.40 -0.92
C HIS A 166 8.65 12.54 -1.05
N ARG A 167 7.43 12.20 -1.35
CA ARG A 167 6.33 13.15 -1.58
C ARG A 167 5.17 12.83 -0.65
N ALA A 168 4.57 13.85 -0.05
CA ALA A 168 3.39 13.71 0.80
C ALA A 168 2.35 14.81 0.54
N ALA A 169 1.08 14.44 0.60
CA ALA A 169 -0.07 15.32 0.53
C ALA A 169 -0.61 15.62 1.94
N CYS A 170 0.23 16.21 2.77
CA CYS A 170 -0.11 16.56 4.14
C CYS A 170 0.36 17.97 4.49
N TRP A 171 -0.50 18.76 5.15
CA TRP A 171 -0.14 20.10 5.62
C TRP A 171 0.90 20.08 6.74
N LYS A 172 0.95 18.98 7.49
CA LYS A 172 1.88 18.80 8.62
C LYS A 172 3.22 18.20 8.22
N ALA A 173 3.36 17.68 6.98
CA ALA A 173 4.63 17.13 6.51
C ALA A 173 5.68 18.24 6.26
N PRO A 174 6.97 18.02 6.58
CA PRO A 174 7.51 16.82 7.20
C PRO A 174 7.01 16.64 8.64
N LEU A 175 6.70 15.38 9.01
CA LEU A 175 6.32 15.02 10.37
C LEU A 175 7.60 14.82 11.20
N ASP A 176 7.68 15.46 12.35
CA ASP A 176 8.78 15.23 13.30
C ASP A 176 8.39 14.03 14.19
N LEU A 177 8.74 12.82 13.74
CA LEU A 177 8.40 11.58 14.43
C LEU A 177 9.23 11.33 15.69
N VAL A 178 10.36 12.05 15.84
CA VAL A 178 11.22 11.96 17.04
C VAL A 178 10.49 12.43 18.30
N LEU A 179 9.47 13.27 18.14
CA LEU A 179 8.66 13.75 19.26
C LEU A 179 7.57 12.76 19.71
N ALA A 180 7.25 11.76 18.92
CA ALA A 180 6.21 10.78 19.26
C ALA A 180 6.69 9.71 20.27
N GLU A 181 7.98 9.40 20.29
CA GLU A 181 8.59 8.47 21.27
C GLU A 181 8.85 9.11 22.64
N ALA A 182 8.79 10.45 22.75
CA ALA A 182 9.03 11.18 24.01
C ALA A 182 7.75 11.49 24.78
N ALA A 183 6.58 11.05 24.30
CA ALA A 183 5.28 11.33 24.90
C ALA A 183 4.64 10.10 25.60
N GLU A 184 5.40 8.99 25.74
CA GLU A 184 5.11 7.85 26.61
C GLU A 184 5.98 7.94 27.89
#